data_cec46769020edbc5ecb778f298355118
#
_entry.id   cec46769020edbc5ecb778f298355118
#
_cell.length_a   1.000
_cell.length_b   1.000
_cell.length_c   1.000
_cell.angle_alpha   90.00
_cell.angle_beta   90.00
_cell.angle_gamma   90.00
#
_symmetry.space_group_name_H-M   'P 1'
#
loop_
_entity.id
_entity.type
_entity.pdbx_description
1 polymer ?
#
loop_
_entity_poly.entity_id
_entity_poly.type
_entity_poly.pdbx_seq_one_letter_code
_entity_poly.pdbx_strand_id
1 'polypeptide(L)'
;MKKLTFNTVMAALAIVTTTVVLSTTMTSCNKSTSSAAAPTLYDSLGGTTMVKDPTSTVSGAMIEQGRLNLHYVVDSTIFVIAADTALNKKFFSVLLGEVGNNNFSGFTELSKNLTDFFSVATGAKDYTYTGMSMASAHNPATNSRMGAKASSADFDQFVGDLVKGAQKNGVSNNLIGSVGKLVYTLEGQVVQK
;
A
#
# COMPACT_ATOMS: atom_id res chain seq x y z
N MET A 1 -19.13 -39.77 -33.52
CA MET A 1 -18.51 -39.66 -34.84
C MET A 1 -19.30 -38.69 -35.69
N LYS A 2 -18.76 -37.53 -36.00
CA LYS A 2 -19.03 -36.76 -37.21
C LYS A 2 -18.01 -35.63 -37.23
N LYS A 3 -17.06 -35.79 -38.15
CA LYS A 3 -16.07 -34.78 -38.54
C LYS A 3 -16.77 -33.68 -39.31
N LEU A 4 -16.50 -32.41 -39.07
CA LEU A 4 -16.86 -31.34 -39.99
C LEU A 4 -15.59 -30.59 -40.38
N THR A 5 -15.37 -30.60 -41.65
CA THR A 5 -14.22 -30.13 -42.41
C THR A 5 -14.24 -28.62 -42.57
N PHE A 6 -13.04 -28.09 -42.52
CA PHE A 6 -12.62 -26.72 -42.83
C PHE A 6 -12.85 -26.49 -44.34
N ASN A 7 -13.51 -25.43 -44.73
CA ASN A 7 -13.50 -24.97 -46.11
C ASN A 7 -13.15 -23.49 -46.22
N THR A 8 -12.05 -23.31 -46.89
CA THR A 8 -11.41 -22.11 -47.38
C THR A 8 -12.29 -21.41 -48.44
N VAL A 9 -12.50 -20.10 -48.36
CA VAL A 9 -12.85 -19.28 -49.50
C VAL A 9 -11.97 -18.05 -49.54
N MET A 10 -11.03 -18.06 -50.47
CA MET A 10 -10.35 -16.88 -51.00
C MET A 10 -11.28 -16.18 -51.98
N ALA A 11 -11.38 -14.89 -51.90
CA ALA A 11 -11.75 -14.05 -53.06
C ALA A 11 -10.97 -12.75 -52.99
N ALA A 12 -10.13 -12.60 -53.98
CA ALA A 12 -9.43 -11.36 -54.34
C ALA A 12 -10.38 -10.42 -55.08
N LEU A 13 -10.19 -9.11 -54.99
CA LEU A 13 -10.19 -8.19 -56.16
C LEU A 13 -10.21 -6.72 -55.67
N ALA A 14 -9.34 -6.03 -56.10
CA ALA A 14 -9.15 -4.95 -57.08
C ALA A 14 -8.77 -3.60 -56.47
N ILE A 15 -7.62 -3.22 -56.91
CA ILE A 15 -6.96 -1.93 -56.76
C ILE A 15 -7.77 -0.85 -57.55
N VAL A 16 -8.14 0.26 -56.89
CA VAL A 16 -8.42 1.51 -57.58
C VAL A 16 -7.58 2.60 -56.93
N THR A 17 -6.52 2.99 -57.64
CA THR A 17 -5.69 4.15 -57.33
C THR A 17 -6.39 5.43 -57.74
N THR A 18 -6.76 6.23 -56.76
CA THR A 18 -7.08 7.68 -56.98
C THR A 18 -6.15 8.50 -56.11
N THR A 19 -5.12 9.05 -56.71
CA THR A 19 -4.23 10.05 -56.14
C THR A 19 -4.97 11.38 -55.98
N VAL A 20 -5.39 11.71 -54.77
CA VAL A 20 -5.75 13.08 -54.42
C VAL A 20 -4.61 13.67 -53.60
N VAL A 21 -3.86 14.57 -54.24
CA VAL A 21 -2.86 15.39 -53.58
C VAL A 21 -3.63 16.48 -52.80
N LEU A 22 -3.79 16.27 -51.50
CA LEU A 22 -4.27 17.29 -50.59
C LEU A 22 -3.07 17.81 -49.81
N SER A 23 -2.59 18.99 -50.18
CA SER A 23 -1.59 19.74 -49.41
C SER A 23 -2.22 20.23 -48.12
N THR A 24 -2.04 19.45 -47.05
CA THR A 24 -2.37 19.91 -45.69
C THR A 24 -1.15 20.61 -45.10
N THR A 25 -1.27 21.91 -44.91
CA THR A 25 -0.38 22.71 -44.08
C THR A 25 -0.36 22.09 -42.66
N MET A 26 0.77 21.49 -42.31
CA MET A 26 1.03 21.01 -40.95
C MET A 26 1.16 22.23 -40.02
N THR A 27 0.06 22.63 -39.40
CA THR A 27 0.15 23.45 -38.20
C THR A 27 0.68 22.56 -37.09
N SER A 28 1.96 22.65 -36.84
CA SER A 28 2.62 22.00 -35.71
C SER A 28 2.05 22.60 -34.41
N CYS A 29 0.96 22.04 -33.91
CA CYS A 29 0.59 22.20 -32.52
C CYS A 29 1.64 21.46 -31.69
N ASN A 30 2.58 22.21 -31.17
CA ASN A 30 3.51 21.77 -30.15
C ASN A 30 2.68 21.51 -28.89
N LYS A 31 2.00 20.35 -28.84
CA LYS A 31 1.36 19.87 -27.65
C LYS A 31 2.50 19.40 -26.75
N SER A 32 2.93 20.27 -25.83
CA SER A 32 3.77 19.88 -24.72
C SER A 32 3.06 18.71 -24.02
N THR A 33 3.47 17.50 -24.35
CA THR A 33 3.12 16.32 -23.58
C THR A 33 3.79 16.50 -22.23
N SER A 34 3.07 17.05 -21.27
CA SER A 34 3.43 16.89 -19.88
C SER A 34 3.43 15.39 -19.63
N SER A 35 4.61 14.80 -19.54
CA SER A 35 4.75 13.40 -19.14
C SER A 35 4.00 13.26 -17.81
N ALA A 36 2.87 12.59 -17.81
CA ALA A 36 2.19 12.27 -16.57
C ALA A 36 3.19 11.50 -15.68
N ALA A 37 3.34 11.96 -14.45
CA ALA A 37 4.20 11.25 -13.50
C ALA A 37 3.75 9.80 -13.39
N ALA A 38 4.72 8.88 -13.28
CA ALA A 38 4.39 7.46 -13.08
C ALA A 38 3.51 7.29 -11.83
N PRO A 39 2.51 6.39 -11.87
CA PRO A 39 1.64 6.16 -10.73
C PRO A 39 2.45 5.70 -9.52
N THR A 40 2.10 6.22 -8.36
CA THR A 40 2.71 5.88 -7.08
C THR A 40 2.21 4.52 -6.57
N LEU A 41 2.82 3.99 -5.52
CA LEU A 41 2.26 2.83 -4.82
C LEU A 41 0.91 3.18 -4.18
N TYR A 42 0.74 4.42 -3.74
CA TYR A 42 -0.52 4.92 -3.20
C TYR A 42 -1.64 4.88 -4.24
N ASP A 43 -1.36 5.30 -5.49
CA ASP A 43 -2.32 5.20 -6.60
C ASP A 43 -2.73 3.76 -6.85
N SER A 44 -1.78 2.82 -6.76
CA SER A 44 -2.04 1.37 -6.92
C SER A 44 -2.86 0.78 -5.76
N LEU A 45 -2.87 1.43 -4.61
CA LEU A 45 -3.68 1.06 -3.43
C LEU A 45 -5.09 1.68 -3.46
N GLY A 46 -5.44 2.45 -4.48
CA GLY A 46 -6.73 3.10 -4.62
C GLY A 46 -6.64 4.63 -4.77
N GLY A 47 -5.48 5.20 -4.48
CA GLY A 47 -5.18 6.63 -4.70
C GLY A 47 -6.12 7.56 -3.97
N THR A 48 -6.33 8.73 -4.59
CA THR A 48 -7.11 9.85 -4.03
C THR A 48 -8.61 9.78 -4.31
N THR A 49 -9.11 8.64 -4.82
CA THR A 49 -10.56 8.46 -5.02
C THR A 49 -11.27 8.54 -3.66
N MET A 50 -12.21 9.49 -3.52
CA MET A 50 -12.95 9.66 -2.29
C MET A 50 -14.06 8.61 -2.16
N VAL A 51 -14.10 7.94 -1.02
CA VAL A 51 -15.13 6.94 -0.67
C VAL A 51 -15.70 7.27 0.72
N LYS A 52 -16.87 6.69 1.04
CA LYS A 52 -17.43 6.82 2.40
C LYS A 52 -16.45 6.22 3.41
N ASP A 53 -16.18 6.94 4.49
CA ASP A 53 -15.34 6.48 5.58
C ASP A 53 -16.14 5.64 6.59
N PRO A 54 -16.00 4.30 6.59
CA PRO A 54 -16.69 3.44 7.56
C PRO A 54 -16.04 3.45 8.94
N THR A 55 -14.82 4.02 9.07
CA THR A 55 -14.05 4.07 10.32
C THR A 55 -14.35 5.33 11.12
N SER A 56 -14.99 6.33 10.47
CA SER A 56 -15.37 7.58 11.10
C SER A 56 -16.70 7.47 11.85
N THR A 57 -16.78 8.09 13.02
CA THR A 57 -18.04 8.29 13.76
C THR A 57 -18.86 9.47 13.22
N VAL A 58 -18.30 10.27 12.31
CA VAL A 58 -18.97 11.40 11.68
C VAL A 58 -19.81 10.92 10.50
N SER A 59 -21.11 11.21 10.54
CA SER A 59 -22.01 10.82 9.45
C SER A 59 -21.62 11.51 8.14
N GLY A 60 -21.50 10.72 7.07
CA GLY A 60 -21.11 11.22 5.75
C GLY A 60 -19.63 11.55 5.57
N ALA A 61 -18.77 11.20 6.53
CA ALA A 61 -17.34 11.36 6.39
C ALA A 61 -16.82 10.62 5.15
N MET A 62 -15.86 11.23 4.48
CA MET A 62 -15.20 10.69 3.28
C MET A 62 -13.71 10.52 3.55
N ILE A 63 -13.12 9.51 2.93
CA ILE A 63 -11.69 9.17 3.02
C ILE A 63 -11.18 8.79 1.63
N GLU A 64 -9.90 9.01 1.36
CA GLU A 64 -9.27 8.49 0.16
C GLU A 64 -9.21 6.96 0.20
N GLN A 65 -9.54 6.31 -0.92
CA GLN A 65 -9.56 4.85 -1.04
C GLN A 65 -8.18 4.23 -0.71
N GLY A 66 -7.09 4.87 -1.17
CA GLY A 66 -5.73 4.42 -0.86
C GLY A 66 -5.45 4.40 0.64
N ARG A 67 -5.88 5.45 1.36
CA ARG A 67 -5.74 5.52 2.81
C ARG A 67 -6.61 4.50 3.55
N LEU A 68 -7.85 4.32 3.12
CA LEU A 68 -8.75 3.32 3.71
C LEU A 68 -8.19 1.90 3.55
N ASN A 69 -7.68 1.58 2.36
CA ASN A 69 -7.06 0.28 2.11
C ASN A 69 -5.80 0.07 2.95
N LEU A 70 -4.96 1.10 3.10
CA LEU A 70 -3.79 1.05 4.00
C LEU A 70 -4.20 0.87 5.46
N HIS A 71 -5.24 1.57 5.92
CA HIS A 71 -5.77 1.40 7.27
C HIS A 71 -6.18 -0.06 7.54
N TYR A 72 -6.90 -0.69 6.64
CA TYR A 72 -7.29 -2.10 6.79
C TYR A 72 -6.09 -3.05 6.78
N VAL A 73 -5.08 -2.80 5.93
CA VAL A 73 -3.84 -3.59 5.93
C VAL A 73 -3.10 -3.43 7.25
N VAL A 74 -2.97 -2.21 7.74
CA VAL A 74 -2.31 -1.89 9.02
C VAL A 74 -3.01 -2.61 10.17
N ASP A 75 -4.32 -2.46 10.30
CA ASP A 75 -5.08 -3.10 11.38
C ASP A 75 -4.96 -4.62 11.33
N SER A 76 -5.10 -5.20 10.13
CA SER A 76 -4.91 -6.65 9.96
C SER A 76 -3.50 -7.09 10.34
N THR A 77 -2.47 -6.31 10.03
CA THR A 77 -1.08 -6.57 10.40
C THR A 77 -0.89 -6.51 11.92
N ILE A 78 -1.44 -5.49 12.58
CA ILE A 78 -1.38 -5.36 14.04
C ILE A 78 -2.03 -6.57 14.72
N PHE A 79 -3.17 -7.06 14.22
CA PHE A 79 -3.80 -8.28 14.74
C PHE A 79 -2.98 -9.53 14.49
N VAL A 80 -2.29 -9.64 13.35
CA VAL A 80 -1.38 -10.76 13.07
C VAL A 80 -0.22 -10.75 14.05
N ILE A 81 0.42 -9.59 14.29
CA ILE A 81 1.53 -9.45 15.26
C ILE A 81 1.04 -9.74 16.70
N ALA A 82 -0.17 -9.28 17.06
CA ALA A 82 -0.74 -9.54 18.37
C ALA A 82 -0.93 -11.05 18.63
N ALA A 83 -1.16 -11.83 17.59
CA ALA A 83 -1.25 -13.30 17.67
C ALA A 83 0.10 -14.02 17.50
N ASP A 84 1.13 -13.35 16.99
CA ASP A 84 2.46 -13.93 16.79
C ASP A 84 3.28 -13.94 18.08
N THR A 85 3.49 -15.12 18.64
CA THR A 85 4.23 -15.28 19.89
C THR A 85 5.72 -14.94 19.81
N ALA A 86 6.29 -14.85 18.61
CA ALA A 86 7.68 -14.42 18.41
C ALA A 86 7.85 -12.91 18.61
N LEU A 87 6.85 -12.12 18.21
CA LEU A 87 6.89 -10.66 18.25
C LEU A 87 6.11 -10.06 19.43
N ASN A 88 4.90 -10.57 19.72
CA ASN A 88 3.98 -9.92 20.65
C ASN A 88 4.54 -9.77 22.06
N LYS A 89 5.25 -10.77 22.58
CA LYS A 89 5.87 -10.75 23.93
C LYS A 89 6.99 -9.72 24.02
N LYS A 90 7.69 -9.47 22.93
CA LYS A 90 8.82 -8.53 22.88
C LYS A 90 8.36 -7.09 22.67
N PHE A 91 7.40 -6.88 21.77
CA PHE A 91 7.11 -5.56 21.24
C PHE A 91 5.69 -5.07 21.56
N PHE A 92 4.75 -5.98 21.83
CA PHE A 92 3.35 -5.65 22.07
C PHE A 92 2.89 -5.92 23.49
N SER A 93 3.78 -6.30 24.43
CA SER A 93 3.40 -6.65 25.80
C SER A 93 2.66 -5.51 26.51
N VAL A 94 3.10 -4.27 26.36
CA VAL A 94 2.44 -3.08 26.94
C VAL A 94 1.09 -2.84 26.27
N LEU A 95 1.06 -2.88 24.94
CA LEU A 95 -0.16 -2.67 24.16
C LEU A 95 -1.24 -3.71 24.48
N LEU A 96 -0.85 -4.97 24.56
CA LEU A 96 -1.76 -6.07 24.94
C LEU A 96 -2.25 -5.94 26.39
N GLY A 97 -1.39 -5.46 27.30
CA GLY A 97 -1.78 -5.13 28.67
C GLY A 97 -2.78 -3.99 28.74
N GLU A 98 -2.60 -2.94 27.94
CA GLU A 98 -3.57 -1.82 27.80
C GLU A 98 -4.93 -2.36 27.32
N VAL A 99 -4.94 -3.15 26.25
CA VAL A 99 -6.18 -3.75 25.70
C VAL A 99 -6.85 -4.68 26.72
N GLY A 100 -6.09 -5.49 27.45
CA GLY A 100 -6.61 -6.34 28.53
C GLY A 100 -7.30 -5.57 29.65
N ASN A 101 -6.98 -4.29 29.82
CA ASN A 101 -7.59 -3.36 30.76
C ASN A 101 -8.64 -2.44 30.09
N ASN A 102 -9.16 -2.81 28.92
CA ASN A 102 -10.12 -2.02 28.11
C ASN A 102 -9.60 -0.62 27.70
N ASN A 103 -8.28 -0.43 27.66
CA ASN A 103 -7.64 0.78 27.16
C ASN A 103 -7.14 0.55 25.72
N PHE A 104 -7.84 1.09 24.73
CA PHE A 104 -7.50 0.95 23.31
C PHE A 104 -6.72 2.13 22.77
N SER A 105 -6.34 3.12 23.60
CA SER A 105 -5.68 4.34 23.13
C SER A 105 -4.35 4.05 22.42
N GLY A 106 -3.53 3.16 22.96
CA GLY A 106 -2.26 2.78 22.36
C GLY A 106 -2.43 2.06 21.03
N PHE A 107 -3.43 1.19 20.92
CA PHE A 107 -3.79 0.51 19.67
C PHE A 107 -4.25 1.51 18.59
N THR A 108 -5.15 2.41 18.96
CA THR A 108 -5.66 3.46 18.07
C THR A 108 -4.54 4.39 17.58
N GLU A 109 -3.62 4.77 18.48
CA GLU A 109 -2.46 5.59 18.14
C GLU A 109 -1.50 4.86 17.18
N LEU A 110 -1.23 3.57 17.43
CA LEU A 110 -0.37 2.76 16.57
C LEU A 110 -0.98 2.61 15.18
N SER A 111 -2.26 2.25 15.08
CA SER A 111 -2.98 2.12 13.81
C SER A 111 -2.94 3.43 13.02
N LYS A 112 -3.26 4.56 13.68
CA LYS A 112 -3.19 5.89 13.06
C LYS A 112 -1.79 6.20 12.54
N ASN A 113 -0.77 6.07 13.39
CA ASN A 113 0.61 6.44 13.04
C ASN A 113 1.17 5.57 11.91
N LEU A 114 0.90 4.26 11.91
CA LEU A 114 1.30 3.37 10.82
C LEU A 114 0.55 3.69 9.53
N THR A 115 -0.75 3.99 9.59
CA THR A 115 -1.53 4.39 8.42
C THR A 115 -1.01 5.70 7.83
N ASP A 116 -0.70 6.70 8.67
CA ASP A 116 -0.11 7.96 8.23
C ASP A 116 1.26 7.72 7.57
N PHE A 117 2.11 6.93 8.23
CA PHE A 117 3.43 6.59 7.72
C PHE A 117 3.35 5.93 6.34
N PHE A 118 2.56 4.87 6.21
CA PHE A 118 2.44 4.16 4.94
C PHE A 118 1.76 5.01 3.87
N SER A 119 0.80 5.87 4.20
CA SER A 119 0.21 6.81 3.24
C SER A 119 1.29 7.69 2.60
N VAL A 120 2.11 8.35 3.43
CA VAL A 120 3.21 9.21 2.95
C VAL A 120 4.27 8.39 2.21
N ALA A 121 4.70 7.27 2.78
CA ALA A 121 5.78 6.45 2.23
C ALA A 121 5.42 5.81 0.87
N THR A 122 4.14 5.56 0.61
CA THR A 122 3.65 5.04 -0.67
C THR A 122 3.33 6.12 -1.69
N GLY A 123 3.38 7.40 -1.31
CA GLY A 123 3.28 8.54 -2.23
C GLY A 123 2.01 9.37 -2.15
N ALA A 124 1.21 9.24 -1.07
CA ALA A 124 0.11 10.17 -0.78
C ALA A 124 0.65 11.59 -0.58
N LYS A 125 -0.08 12.59 -1.07
CA LYS A 125 0.33 14.01 -1.01
C LYS A 125 -0.45 14.80 0.04
N ASP A 126 -1.64 14.34 0.40
CA ASP A 126 -2.56 15.09 1.26
C ASP A 126 -2.45 14.68 2.73
N TYR A 127 -1.48 13.81 3.05
CA TYR A 127 -1.21 13.36 4.40
C TYR A 127 0.20 13.71 4.86
N THR A 128 0.36 13.87 6.18
CA THR A 128 1.65 14.12 6.82
C THR A 128 1.85 13.12 7.95
N TYR A 129 3.04 12.54 8.03
CA TYR A 129 3.43 11.73 9.17
C TYR A 129 4.02 12.63 10.27
N THR A 130 3.38 12.65 11.43
CA THR A 130 3.79 13.45 12.60
C THR A 130 4.22 12.58 13.78
N GLY A 131 4.32 11.26 13.58
CA GLY A 131 4.76 10.32 14.60
C GLY A 131 6.27 10.38 14.87
N MET A 132 6.75 9.48 15.72
CA MET A 132 8.17 9.34 16.02
C MET A 132 8.96 8.92 14.77
N SER A 133 10.24 9.31 14.66
CA SER A 133 11.14 8.71 13.67
C SER A 133 11.20 7.18 13.83
N MET A 134 11.50 6.45 12.76
CA MET A 134 11.59 4.98 12.83
C MET A 134 12.57 4.53 13.91
N ALA A 135 13.74 5.15 14.01
CA ALA A 135 14.72 4.83 15.03
C ALA A 135 14.20 5.08 16.46
N SER A 136 13.51 6.21 16.68
CA SER A 136 12.93 6.53 18.00
C SER A 136 11.75 5.63 18.36
N ALA A 137 10.89 5.33 17.39
CA ALA A 137 9.72 4.48 17.59
C ALA A 137 10.10 3.05 18.02
N HIS A 138 11.26 2.54 17.54
CA HIS A 138 11.74 1.19 17.81
C HIS A 138 12.80 1.11 18.90
N ASN A 139 13.08 2.22 19.58
CA ASN A 139 14.03 2.24 20.69
C ASN A 139 13.31 2.30 22.06
N PRO A 140 13.48 1.29 22.92
CA PRO A 140 12.87 1.27 24.26
C PRO A 140 13.24 2.47 25.15
N ALA A 141 14.37 3.13 24.88
CA ALA A 141 14.78 4.33 25.64
C ALA A 141 13.94 5.57 25.29
N THR A 142 13.30 5.60 24.11
CA THR A 142 12.50 6.75 23.62
C THR A 142 11.03 6.40 23.45
N ASN A 143 10.70 5.13 23.35
CA ASN A 143 9.33 4.62 23.26
C ASN A 143 9.07 3.59 24.37
N SER A 144 8.39 3.99 25.43
CA SER A 144 8.09 3.14 26.58
C SER A 144 7.17 1.96 26.26
N ARG A 145 6.49 1.95 25.11
CA ARG A 145 5.68 0.80 24.65
C ARG A 145 6.52 -0.29 23.99
N MET A 146 7.77 0.00 23.63
CA MET A 146 8.70 -1.00 23.09
C MET A 146 9.36 -1.79 24.23
N GLY A 147 9.14 -3.12 24.27
CA GLY A 147 9.73 -3.98 25.30
C GLY A 147 11.19 -4.35 25.06
N ALA A 148 11.66 -4.27 23.79
CA ALA A 148 13.02 -4.67 23.40
C ALA A 148 13.48 -3.95 22.15
N LYS A 149 14.80 -3.96 21.89
CA LYS A 149 15.37 -3.60 20.59
C LYS A 149 15.14 -4.74 19.60
N ALA A 150 14.82 -4.40 18.34
CA ALA A 150 14.61 -5.37 17.29
C ALA A 150 15.94 -5.86 16.71
N SER A 151 16.01 -7.14 16.37
CA SER A 151 17.02 -7.78 15.55
C SER A 151 16.54 -7.87 14.09
N SER A 152 17.45 -8.21 13.15
CA SER A 152 17.06 -8.50 11.76
C SER A 152 16.03 -9.63 11.66
N ALA A 153 16.15 -10.68 12.49
CA ALA A 153 15.18 -11.77 12.53
C ALA A 153 13.78 -11.29 12.99
N ASP A 154 13.72 -10.37 13.97
CA ASP A 154 12.45 -9.77 14.40
C ASP A 154 11.87 -8.89 13.29
N PHE A 155 12.71 -8.19 12.53
CA PHE A 155 12.29 -7.38 11.39
C PHE A 155 11.73 -8.24 10.25
N ASP A 156 12.42 -9.32 9.88
CA ASP A 156 11.94 -10.28 8.86
C ASP A 156 10.60 -10.91 9.27
N GLN A 157 10.43 -11.25 10.55
CA GLN A 157 9.17 -11.76 11.09
C GLN A 157 8.05 -10.73 10.96
N PHE A 158 8.32 -9.46 11.27
CA PHE A 158 7.38 -8.35 11.06
C PHE A 158 6.98 -8.22 9.58
N VAL A 159 7.95 -8.29 8.66
CA VAL A 159 7.64 -8.24 7.22
C VAL A 159 6.75 -9.42 6.82
N GLY A 160 6.99 -10.60 7.35
CA GLY A 160 6.12 -11.77 7.16
C GLY A 160 4.68 -11.52 7.63
N ASP A 161 4.51 -10.86 8.77
CA ASP A 161 3.19 -10.52 9.32
C ASP A 161 2.49 -9.42 8.53
N LEU A 162 3.24 -8.43 8.02
CA LEU A 162 2.73 -7.42 7.09
C LEU A 162 2.21 -8.07 5.79
N VAL A 163 2.94 -9.03 5.23
CA VAL A 163 2.49 -9.80 4.06
C VAL A 163 1.17 -10.50 4.36
N LYS A 164 1.04 -11.18 5.51
CA LYS A 164 -0.22 -11.84 5.92
C LYS A 164 -1.36 -10.83 6.08
N GLY A 165 -1.10 -9.67 6.69
CA GLY A 165 -2.07 -8.59 6.84
C GLY A 165 -2.56 -8.06 5.48
N ALA A 166 -1.64 -7.83 4.54
CA ALA A 166 -1.96 -7.38 3.18
C ALA A 166 -2.76 -8.43 2.39
N GLN A 167 -2.39 -9.71 2.49
CA GLN A 167 -3.10 -10.81 1.84
C GLN A 167 -4.54 -10.96 2.35
N LYS A 168 -4.78 -10.78 3.64
CA LYS A 168 -6.14 -10.79 4.23
C LYS A 168 -7.04 -9.71 3.62
N ASN A 169 -6.46 -8.62 3.14
CA ASN A 169 -7.17 -7.50 2.50
C ASN A 169 -7.16 -7.58 0.97
N GLY A 170 -6.78 -8.71 0.38
CA GLY A 170 -6.82 -8.92 -1.06
C GLY A 170 -5.79 -8.13 -1.87
N VAL A 171 -4.74 -7.60 -1.22
CA VAL A 171 -3.66 -6.89 -1.92
C VAL A 171 -2.91 -7.86 -2.83
N SER A 172 -2.66 -7.47 -4.07
CA SER A 172 -1.97 -8.32 -5.04
C SER A 172 -0.51 -8.60 -4.65
N ASN A 173 0.02 -9.77 -4.98
CA ASN A 173 1.40 -10.14 -4.66
C ASN A 173 2.43 -9.16 -5.24
N ASN A 174 2.19 -8.58 -6.43
CA ASN A 174 3.08 -7.59 -7.03
C ASN A 174 3.14 -6.31 -6.18
N LEU A 175 2.00 -5.85 -5.67
CA LEU A 175 1.93 -4.67 -4.82
C LEU A 175 2.53 -4.95 -3.44
N ILE A 176 2.26 -6.13 -2.85
CA ILE A 176 2.91 -6.59 -1.62
C ILE A 176 4.43 -6.58 -1.77
N GLY A 177 4.96 -7.12 -2.89
CA GLY A 177 6.40 -7.11 -3.16
C GLY A 177 6.98 -5.70 -3.29
N SER A 178 6.22 -4.76 -3.86
CA SER A 178 6.65 -3.36 -3.99
C SER A 178 6.66 -2.62 -2.64
N VAL A 179 5.63 -2.82 -1.82
CA VAL A 179 5.58 -2.29 -0.44
C VAL A 179 6.67 -2.95 0.43
N GLY A 180 6.90 -4.25 0.28
CA GLY A 180 7.97 -4.97 0.96
C GLY A 180 9.35 -4.37 0.69
N LYS A 181 9.67 -4.05 -0.56
CA LYS A 181 10.92 -3.34 -0.91
C LYS A 181 11.05 -2.00 -0.19
N LEU A 182 9.96 -1.22 -0.13
CA LEU A 182 9.93 0.02 0.62
C LEU A 182 10.22 -0.22 2.11
N VAL A 183 9.59 -1.22 2.72
CA VAL A 183 9.77 -1.55 4.13
C VAL A 183 11.22 -1.96 4.42
N TYR A 184 11.86 -2.75 3.57
CA TYR A 184 13.27 -3.13 3.74
C TYR A 184 14.24 -1.95 3.72
N THR A 185 13.88 -0.80 3.13
CA THR A 185 14.71 0.41 3.23
C THR A 185 14.79 0.98 4.66
N LEU A 186 13.89 0.55 5.54
CA LEU A 186 13.81 1.01 6.92
C LEU A 186 14.57 0.12 7.90
N GLU A 187 15.03 -1.07 7.47
CA GLU A 187 15.66 -2.05 8.35
C GLU A 187 16.76 -1.44 9.21
N GLY A 188 17.67 -0.66 8.61
CA GLY A 188 18.77 -0.01 9.33
C GLY A 188 18.35 1.04 10.38
N GLN A 189 17.06 1.46 10.38
CA GLN A 189 16.51 2.36 11.40
C GLN A 189 15.74 1.60 12.48
N VAL A 190 15.20 0.43 12.15
CA VAL A 190 14.39 -0.41 13.04
C VAL A 190 15.27 -1.37 13.82
N VAL A 191 16.23 -2.00 13.15
CA VAL A 191 17.16 -2.96 13.78
C VAL A 191 18.19 -2.22 14.62
N GLN A 192 18.25 -2.53 15.91
CA GLN A 192 19.09 -1.83 16.89
C GLN A 192 19.87 -2.81 17.80
N LYS A 193 19.94 -4.10 17.42
CA LYS A 193 20.74 -5.14 18.05
C LYS A 193 21.89 -5.55 17.15
#